data_6aafaa541bbdf05f7acdc188239d9297
#
_entry.id   6aafaa541bbdf05f7acdc188239d9297
#
_cell.length_a   1.000
_cell.length_b   1.000
_cell.length_c   1.000
_cell.angle_alpha   90.00
_cell.angle_beta   90.00
_cell.angle_gamma   90.00
#
_symmetry.space_group_name_H-M   'P 1'
#
loop_
_entity.id
_entity.type
_entity.pdbx_description
1 polymer ?
#
loop_
_entity_poly.entity_id
_entity_poly.type
_entity_poly.pdbx_seq_one_letter_code
_entity_poly.pdbx_strand_id
1 'polypeptide(L)'
;MPETVRGCTKLFEVQVHHAPDKACAKTLSKAVVTSSLTKAAIYGKDANWGRILCAMGYSGAAFNPLKVDISLQSKKGSLTIVKDGVATDYSEEKATEILAEDAVTAVIDIHNGEVTATAWGCDLTHEYISINADYRS
;
A
#
# COMPACT_ATOMS: atom_id res chain seq x y z
N MET A 1 -4.33 7.63 -12.14
CA MET A 1 -5.55 6.99 -11.60
C MET A 1 -6.36 6.37 -12.72
N PRO A 2 -6.75 5.11 -12.62
CA PRO A 2 -7.58 4.48 -13.64
C PRO A 2 -8.98 5.09 -13.67
N GLU A 3 -9.48 5.38 -14.86
CA GLU A 3 -10.83 5.95 -15.00
C GLU A 3 -11.91 4.96 -14.59
N THR A 4 -11.64 3.67 -14.68
CA THR A 4 -12.59 2.62 -14.36
C THR A 4 -12.97 2.56 -12.88
N VAL A 5 -12.23 3.27 -12.01
CA VAL A 5 -12.58 3.35 -10.59
C VAL A 5 -13.48 4.55 -10.26
N ARG A 6 -14.01 5.22 -11.26
CA ARG A 6 -14.99 6.28 -11.02
C ARG A 6 -16.20 5.73 -10.27
N GLY A 7 -16.70 6.53 -9.36
CA GLY A 7 -17.83 6.13 -8.52
C GLY A 7 -17.42 5.55 -7.18
N CYS A 8 -16.13 5.30 -6.98
CA CYS A 8 -15.64 4.89 -5.66
C CYS A 8 -15.75 6.05 -4.68
N THR A 9 -16.18 5.75 -3.47
CA THR A 9 -16.15 6.74 -2.40
C THR A 9 -14.75 6.85 -1.82
N LYS A 10 -13.94 5.79 -1.94
CA LYS A 10 -12.56 5.79 -1.46
C LYS A 10 -11.70 4.90 -2.35
N LEU A 11 -10.60 5.46 -2.81
CA LEU A 11 -9.60 4.74 -3.63
C LEU A 11 -8.38 4.44 -2.77
N PHE A 12 -7.95 3.19 -2.79
CA PHE A 12 -6.73 2.75 -2.12
C PHE A 12 -5.71 2.35 -3.17
N GLU A 13 -4.57 3.03 -3.17
CA GLU A 13 -3.46 2.74 -4.08
C GLU A 13 -2.32 2.13 -3.27
N VAL A 14 -1.72 1.08 -3.81
CA VAL A 14 -0.53 0.45 -3.20
C VAL A 14 0.60 0.50 -4.21
N GLN A 15 1.70 1.13 -3.84
CA GLN A 15 2.92 1.17 -4.65
C GLN A 15 3.98 0.31 -3.96
N VAL A 16 4.56 -0.62 -4.69
CA VAL A 16 5.70 -1.40 -4.21
C VAL A 16 6.92 -1.00 -5.02
N HIS A 17 7.91 -0.44 -4.35
CA HIS A 17 9.14 0.09 -4.96
C HIS A 17 10.32 -0.82 -4.67
N HIS A 18 11.29 -0.80 -5.58
CA HIS A 18 12.58 -1.49 -5.44
C HIS A 18 12.43 -2.99 -5.23
N ALA A 19 11.54 -3.61 -6.01
CA ALA A 19 11.40 -5.06 -6.05
C ALA A 19 12.39 -5.67 -7.05
N PRO A 20 12.77 -6.95 -6.86
CA PRO A 20 13.77 -7.59 -7.74
C PRO A 20 13.23 -7.89 -9.13
N ASP A 21 11.94 -8.10 -9.27
CA ASP A 21 11.30 -8.38 -10.56
C ASP A 21 9.84 -7.99 -10.55
N LYS A 22 9.21 -8.04 -11.74
CA LYS A 22 7.80 -7.67 -11.89
C LYS A 22 6.87 -8.60 -11.12
N ALA A 23 7.17 -9.89 -11.11
CA ALA A 23 6.32 -10.88 -10.42
C ALA A 23 6.24 -10.58 -8.93
N CYS A 24 7.37 -10.28 -8.30
CA CYS A 24 7.43 -9.93 -6.88
C CYS A 24 6.63 -8.65 -6.62
N ALA A 25 6.89 -7.60 -7.40
CA ALA A 25 6.21 -6.31 -7.22
C ALA A 25 4.69 -6.43 -7.38
N LYS A 26 4.24 -7.15 -8.39
CA LYS A 26 2.81 -7.36 -8.64
C LYS A 26 2.17 -8.19 -7.51
N THR A 27 2.84 -9.26 -7.11
CA THR A 27 2.32 -10.15 -6.06
C THR A 27 2.15 -9.39 -4.74
N LEU A 28 3.15 -8.60 -4.35
CA LEU A 28 3.09 -7.83 -3.12
C LEU A 28 2.00 -6.74 -3.18
N SER A 29 1.97 -5.97 -4.26
CA SER A 29 0.99 -4.88 -4.38
C SER A 29 -0.43 -5.42 -4.41
N LYS A 30 -0.67 -6.50 -5.13
CA LYS A 30 -1.97 -7.16 -5.20
C LYS A 30 -2.38 -7.72 -3.83
N ALA A 31 -1.45 -8.38 -3.13
CA ALA A 31 -1.75 -8.98 -1.83
C ALA A 31 -2.22 -7.92 -0.83
N VAL A 32 -1.57 -6.76 -0.82
CA VAL A 32 -1.93 -5.69 0.10
C VAL A 32 -3.27 -5.07 -0.29
N VAL A 33 -3.47 -4.76 -1.57
CA VAL A 33 -4.68 -4.05 -1.99
C VAL A 33 -5.92 -4.93 -1.90
N THR A 34 -5.78 -6.24 -2.00
CA THR A 34 -6.92 -7.18 -1.92
C THR A 34 -7.16 -7.73 -0.52
N SER A 35 -6.27 -7.47 0.43
CA SER A 35 -6.43 -7.94 1.80
C SER A 35 -7.64 -7.29 2.45
N SER A 36 -8.61 -8.12 2.88
CA SER A 36 -9.82 -7.62 3.55
C SER A 36 -9.49 -6.88 4.83
N LEU A 37 -8.51 -7.38 5.59
CA LEU A 37 -8.12 -6.75 6.85
C LEU A 37 -7.42 -5.42 6.61
N THR A 38 -6.58 -5.34 5.57
CA THR A 38 -5.92 -4.09 5.21
C THR A 38 -6.94 -3.05 4.75
N LYS A 39 -7.88 -3.46 3.89
CA LYS A 39 -8.94 -2.56 3.41
C LYS A 39 -9.80 -2.05 4.56
N ALA A 40 -10.17 -2.92 5.48
CA ALA A 40 -10.94 -2.53 6.65
C ALA A 40 -10.21 -1.47 7.48
N ALA A 41 -8.90 -1.64 7.66
CA ALA A 41 -8.09 -0.67 8.39
C ALA A 41 -8.04 0.67 7.66
N ILE A 42 -7.71 0.67 6.37
CA ILE A 42 -7.57 1.90 5.59
C ILE A 42 -8.90 2.64 5.51
N TYR A 43 -9.99 1.94 5.22
CA TYR A 43 -11.32 2.59 5.11
C TYR A 43 -11.84 3.03 6.48
N GLY A 44 -11.37 2.39 7.55
CA GLY A 44 -11.67 2.79 8.93
C GLY A 44 -10.72 3.85 9.49
N LYS A 45 -9.85 4.41 8.67
CA LYS A 45 -8.87 5.45 9.07
C LYS A 45 -7.88 4.96 10.13
N ASP A 46 -7.54 3.69 10.07
CA ASP A 46 -6.59 3.06 10.99
C ASP A 46 -5.29 2.77 10.24
N ALA A 47 -4.20 3.40 10.68
CA ALA A 47 -2.86 3.21 10.10
C ALA A 47 -2.26 1.90 10.60
N ASN A 48 -2.92 0.79 10.31
CA ASN A 48 -2.54 -0.52 10.82
C ASN A 48 -1.44 -1.15 9.96
N TRP A 49 -0.20 -0.74 10.23
CA TRP A 49 0.98 -1.23 9.52
C TRP A 49 1.15 -2.75 9.66
N GLY A 50 0.69 -3.32 10.79
CA GLY A 50 0.76 -4.76 11.00
C GLY A 50 -0.04 -5.54 9.97
N ARG A 51 -1.23 -5.06 9.60
CA ARG A 51 -2.06 -5.70 8.58
C ARG A 51 -1.42 -5.64 7.21
N ILE A 52 -0.74 -4.52 6.89
CA ILE A 52 -0.01 -4.39 5.64
C ILE A 52 1.13 -5.41 5.58
N LEU A 53 1.94 -5.49 6.63
CA LEU A 53 3.05 -6.45 6.70
C LEU A 53 2.55 -7.89 6.67
N CYS A 54 1.45 -8.20 7.34
CA CYS A 54 0.84 -9.54 7.30
C CYS A 54 0.40 -9.91 5.88
N ALA A 55 -0.24 -8.98 5.17
CA ALA A 55 -0.67 -9.23 3.80
C ALA A 55 0.53 -9.53 2.90
N MET A 56 1.63 -8.79 3.07
CA MET A 56 2.87 -9.04 2.34
C MET A 56 3.43 -10.43 2.68
N GLY A 57 3.41 -10.79 3.96
CA GLY A 57 3.91 -12.09 4.42
C GLY A 57 3.13 -13.27 3.86
N TYR A 58 1.83 -13.13 3.69
CA TYR A 58 0.97 -14.18 3.14
C TYR A 58 0.96 -14.22 1.61
N SER A 59 1.61 -13.26 0.96
CA SER A 59 1.58 -13.14 -0.50
C SER A 59 2.30 -14.27 -1.21
N GLY A 60 3.27 -14.88 -0.55
CA GLY A 60 4.15 -15.87 -1.16
C GLY A 60 5.38 -15.27 -1.83
N ALA A 61 5.44 -13.95 -1.99
CA ALA A 61 6.62 -13.30 -2.55
C ALA A 61 7.71 -13.19 -1.49
N ALA A 62 8.96 -13.32 -1.93
CA ALA A 62 10.11 -13.21 -1.03
C ALA A 62 10.49 -11.75 -0.81
N PHE A 63 10.66 -11.36 0.44
CA PHE A 63 11.18 -10.03 0.79
C PHE A 63 11.77 -10.10 2.20
N ASN A 64 12.63 -9.13 2.51
CA ASN A 64 13.24 -9.07 3.84
C ASN A 64 12.42 -8.12 4.72
N PRO A 65 11.68 -8.64 5.71
CA PRO A 65 10.85 -7.78 6.59
C PRO A 65 11.64 -6.71 7.32
N LEU A 66 12.93 -6.93 7.56
CA LEU A 66 13.78 -5.98 8.28
C LEU A 66 14.23 -4.81 7.42
N LYS A 67 13.91 -4.84 6.12
CA LYS A 67 14.27 -3.77 5.19
C LYS A 67 13.06 -3.05 4.61
N VAL A 68 11.87 -3.32 5.12
CA VAL A 68 10.64 -2.73 4.60
C VAL A 68 10.39 -1.36 5.18
N ASP A 69 10.14 -0.37 4.30
CA ASP A 69 9.65 0.94 4.70
C ASP A 69 8.23 1.08 4.18
N ILE A 70 7.34 1.65 4.99
CA ILE A 70 5.95 1.91 4.58
C ILE A 70 5.59 3.34 4.93
N SER A 71 5.05 4.06 3.96
CA SER A 71 4.52 5.41 4.15
C SER A 71 3.08 5.48 3.68
N LEU A 72 2.30 6.33 4.30
CA LEU A 72 0.94 6.65 3.87
C LEU A 72 0.92 8.05 3.29
N GLN A 73 0.21 8.25 2.19
CA GLN A 73 0.13 9.53 1.49
C GLN A 73 -1.30 9.85 1.07
N SER A 74 -1.64 11.12 1.09
CA SER A 74 -2.88 11.64 0.52
C SER A 74 -2.69 13.14 0.26
N LYS A 75 -3.77 13.83 -0.09
CA LYS A 75 -3.73 15.31 -0.22
C LYS A 75 -3.29 16.00 1.06
N LYS A 76 -3.50 15.35 2.21
CA LYS A 76 -3.15 15.92 3.52
C LYS A 76 -1.68 15.78 3.87
N GLY A 77 -0.91 15.07 3.07
CA GLY A 77 0.51 14.92 3.30
C GLY A 77 1.00 13.49 3.23
N SER A 78 2.17 13.28 3.79
CA SER A 78 2.84 11.98 3.78
C SER A 78 3.39 11.68 5.17
N LEU A 79 3.38 10.39 5.54
CA LEU A 79 3.82 9.97 6.86
C LEU A 79 4.43 8.58 6.78
N THR A 80 5.69 8.45 7.25
CA THR A 80 6.35 7.14 7.31
C THR A 80 5.92 6.42 8.58
N ILE A 81 5.31 5.27 8.45
CA ILE A 81 4.80 4.49 9.59
C ILE A 81 5.66 3.28 9.91
N VAL A 82 6.46 2.79 8.95
CA VAL A 82 7.40 1.69 9.18
C VAL A 82 8.73 2.07 8.54
N LYS A 83 9.81 1.88 9.27
CA LYS A 83 11.18 2.11 8.79
C LYS A 83 12.04 0.92 9.19
N ASP A 84 12.71 0.31 8.22
CA ASP A 84 13.54 -0.89 8.43
C ASP A 84 12.78 -1.98 9.20
N GLY A 85 11.51 -2.18 8.83
CA GLY A 85 10.68 -3.22 9.39
C GLY A 85 10.10 -2.93 10.77
N VAL A 86 10.37 -1.74 11.33
CA VAL A 86 9.94 -1.37 12.67
C VAL A 86 9.01 -0.17 12.61
N ALA A 87 7.94 -0.19 13.40
CA ALA A 87 7.02 0.94 13.48
C ALA A 87 7.75 2.19 13.95
N THR A 88 7.47 3.31 13.27
CA THR A 88 8.03 4.60 13.67
C THR A 88 7.19 5.22 14.78
N ASP A 89 7.71 6.29 15.37
CA ASP A 89 6.96 7.06 16.36
C ASP A 89 6.14 8.13 15.65
N TYR A 90 5.18 7.69 14.82
CA TYR A 90 4.36 8.59 14.02
C TYR A 90 3.15 9.11 14.80
N SER A 91 2.64 10.25 14.38
CA SER A 91 1.44 10.85 14.96
C SER A 91 0.18 10.13 14.49
N GLU A 92 -0.58 9.55 15.41
CA GLU A 92 -1.87 8.92 15.10
C GLU A 92 -2.85 9.93 14.54
N GLU A 93 -2.83 11.15 15.05
CA GLU A 93 -3.68 12.23 14.59
C GLU A 93 -3.38 12.56 13.12
N LYS A 94 -2.10 12.68 12.77
CA LYS A 94 -1.68 12.94 11.39
C LYS A 94 -2.05 11.78 10.48
N ALA A 95 -1.89 10.55 10.94
CA ALA A 95 -2.27 9.37 10.19
C ALA A 95 -3.77 9.38 9.88
N THR A 96 -4.59 9.70 10.86
CA THR A 96 -6.04 9.80 10.67
C THR A 96 -6.41 10.87 9.64
N GLU A 97 -5.75 12.04 9.67
CA GLU A 97 -5.96 13.09 8.68
C GLU A 97 -5.66 12.60 7.26
N ILE A 98 -4.53 11.92 7.10
CA ILE A 98 -4.11 11.39 5.79
C ILE A 98 -5.12 10.38 5.29
N LEU A 99 -5.55 9.45 6.16
CA LEU A 99 -6.47 8.38 5.80
C LEU A 99 -7.91 8.84 5.62
N ALA A 100 -8.23 10.06 6.03
CA ALA A 100 -9.58 10.59 5.88
C ALA A 100 -9.91 11.03 4.45
N GLU A 101 -8.90 11.16 3.59
CA GLU A 101 -9.10 11.58 2.21
C GLU A 101 -9.69 10.48 1.34
N ASP A 102 -10.29 10.88 0.21
CA ASP A 102 -10.95 9.93 -0.71
C ASP A 102 -9.95 9.06 -1.47
N ALA A 103 -8.72 9.49 -1.59
CA ALA A 103 -7.66 8.72 -2.23
C ALA A 103 -6.46 8.64 -1.28
N VAL A 104 -6.07 7.42 -0.97
CA VAL A 104 -4.96 7.14 -0.06
C VAL A 104 -3.98 6.21 -0.74
N THR A 105 -2.69 6.51 -0.62
CA THR A 105 -1.62 5.68 -1.18
C THR A 105 -0.77 5.09 -0.04
N ALA A 106 -0.54 3.78 -0.10
CA ALA A 106 0.48 3.13 0.71
C ALA A 106 1.72 2.95 -0.16
N VAL A 107 2.83 3.54 0.24
CA VAL A 107 4.11 3.43 -0.47
C VAL A 107 4.96 2.44 0.29
N ILE A 108 5.28 1.32 -0.34
CA ILE A 108 6.04 0.23 0.26
C ILE A 108 7.37 0.12 -0.49
N ASP A 109 8.47 0.18 0.25
CA ASP A 109 9.81 0.04 -0.32
C ASP A 109 10.47 -1.18 0.30
N ILE A 110 10.84 -2.15 -0.53
CA ILE A 110 11.44 -3.39 -0.05
C ILE A 110 12.95 -3.45 -0.28
N HIS A 111 13.53 -2.39 -0.86
CA HIS A 111 14.98 -2.22 -1.01
C HIS A 111 15.71 -3.44 -1.59
N ASN A 112 15.16 -4.03 -2.66
CA ASN A 112 15.71 -5.26 -3.20
C ASN A 112 15.84 -5.28 -4.73
N GLY A 113 15.75 -4.13 -5.37
CA GLY A 113 15.84 -4.06 -6.82
C GLY A 113 15.40 -2.74 -7.39
N GLU A 114 14.93 -2.73 -8.62
CA GLU A 114 14.59 -1.50 -9.35
C GLU A 114 13.20 -1.51 -9.96
N VAL A 115 12.40 -2.53 -9.68
CA VAL A 115 11.06 -2.67 -10.27
C VAL A 115 10.01 -2.08 -9.34
N THR A 116 9.08 -1.34 -9.92
CA THR A 116 7.94 -0.78 -9.20
C THR A 116 6.65 -1.31 -9.80
N ALA A 117 5.69 -1.64 -8.94
CA ALA A 117 4.33 -1.97 -9.37
C ALA A 117 3.35 -1.17 -8.54
N THR A 118 2.21 -0.84 -9.15
CA THR A 118 1.14 -0.12 -8.48
C THR A 118 -0.17 -0.89 -8.68
N ALA A 119 -0.92 -1.04 -7.62
CA ALA A 119 -2.23 -1.67 -7.66
C ALA A 119 -3.26 -0.74 -7.02
N TRP A 120 -4.48 -0.78 -7.51
CA TRP A 120 -5.57 0.07 -7.03
C TRP A 120 -6.75 -0.80 -6.60
N GLY A 121 -7.41 -0.40 -5.54
CA GLY A 121 -8.64 -1.01 -5.06
C GLY A 121 -9.66 0.05 -4.69
N CYS A 122 -10.90 -0.35 -4.63
CA CYS A 122 -12.04 0.52 -4.38
C CYS A 122 -12.88 -0.06 -3.24
N ASP A 123 -13.59 0.80 -2.53
CA ASP A 123 -14.45 0.40 -1.42
C ASP A 123 -15.86 -0.02 -1.85
N LEU A 124 -16.13 -0.05 -3.15
CA LEU A 124 -17.44 -0.47 -3.64
C LEU A 124 -17.60 -1.99 -3.54
N THR A 125 -18.85 -2.44 -3.57
CA THR A 125 -19.19 -3.85 -3.54
C THR A 125 -18.52 -4.64 -4.65
N HIS A 126 -18.45 -4.04 -5.85
CA HIS A 126 -17.72 -4.62 -6.97
C HIS A 126 -16.31 -4.06 -6.97
N GLU A 127 -15.38 -4.83 -6.44
CA GLU A 127 -14.00 -4.41 -6.42
C GLU A 127 -13.45 -4.27 -7.83
N TYR A 128 -12.78 -3.18 -8.08
CA TYR A 128 -11.97 -3.02 -9.26
C TYR A 128 -10.51 -3.00 -8.85
N ILE A 129 -9.72 -3.86 -9.45
CA ILE A 129 -8.29 -3.94 -9.18
C ILE A 129 -7.56 -3.80 -10.49
N SER A 130 -6.64 -2.85 -10.56
CA SER A 130 -5.76 -2.67 -11.69
C SER A 130 -4.32 -2.73 -11.20
N ILE A 131 -3.47 -3.40 -11.94
CA ILE A 131 -2.07 -3.55 -11.59
C ILE A 131 -1.22 -3.07 -12.75
N ASN A 132 -0.27 -2.20 -12.45
CA ASN A 132 0.67 -1.69 -13.41
C ASN A 132 2.07 -1.92 -12.89
N ALA A 133 2.98 -2.42 -13.72
CA ALA A 133 4.34 -2.69 -13.31
C ALA A 133 5.33 -2.09 -14.29
N ASP A 134 6.41 -1.53 -13.76
CA ASP A 134 7.35 -0.75 -14.52
C ASP A 134 8.77 -0.91 -13.97
N TYR A 135 9.78 -0.76 -14.83
CA TYR A 135 11.17 -0.76 -14.42
C TYR A 135 11.60 0.67 -14.11
N ARG A 136 11.67 0.97 -12.81
CA ARG A 136 12.04 2.29 -12.34
C ARG A 136 12.88 2.17 -11.09
N SER A 137 13.86 2.97 -10.99
CA SER A 137 14.66 3.04 -9.77
C SER A 137 14.22 4.17 -8.86
#